data_79f0370df6572139dbd00a37d289e7d3
#
_entry.id   79f0370df6572139dbd00a37d289e7d3
#
_cell.length_a   1.000
_cell.length_b   1.000
_cell.length_c   1.000
_cell.angle_alpha   90.00
_cell.angle_beta   90.00
_cell.angle_gamma   90.00
#
_symmetry.space_group_name_H-M   'P 1'
#
loop_
_entity.id
_entity.type
_entity.pdbx_description
1 polymer ?
#
loop_
_entity_poly.entity_id
_entity_poly.type
_entity_poly.pdbx_seq_one_letter_code
_entity_poly.pdbx_strand_id
1 'polypeptide(L)'
;MVSFERTERQLMLEMSLPPMAADASAHFPDIDPDRRCFMGTLFVRHPGVLVGGRSEGGQIRVMRCVFDKQNGDSIVGRGQPTFGFLQGLLDIRNDALRSLMRLAHRELVNPIDRSPSAMEALFALVAVELRRVFNHAAAADTASRLAPWQFRRVRERIEAEAPMPNAAELAALCGISTRHLHRQFIALTGKTVSAYISAYQVEQAKLWLARADMPMKQVAEQAGFSHGNSFARAFRRATGLSPREFRQRASAIAAGGEETSVR
;
A
#
# COMPACT_ATOMS: atom_id res chain seq x y z
N MET A 1 5.76 -0.22 -26.60
CA MET A 1 5.57 -0.19 -25.14
C MET A 1 6.50 0.86 -24.56
N VAL A 2 5.98 1.80 -23.80
CA VAL A 2 6.75 2.86 -23.12
C VAL A 2 6.64 2.58 -21.62
N SER A 3 7.79 2.55 -20.92
CA SER A 3 7.85 2.45 -19.46
C SER A 3 8.69 3.58 -18.90
N PHE A 4 8.36 4.02 -17.69
CA PHE A 4 9.12 5.02 -16.97
C PHE A 4 9.07 4.76 -15.46
N GLU A 5 10.07 5.23 -14.74
CA GLU A 5 10.08 5.37 -13.29
C GLU A 5 10.55 6.79 -12.96
N ARG A 6 9.78 7.51 -12.16
CA ARG A 6 10.06 8.89 -11.80
C ARG A 6 9.56 9.25 -10.42
N THR A 7 10.35 10.06 -9.73
CA THR A 7 9.94 10.78 -8.52
C THR A 7 9.89 12.27 -8.84
N GLU A 8 8.75 12.89 -8.63
CA GLU A 8 8.57 14.31 -8.87
C GLU A 8 8.82 15.11 -7.57
N ARG A 9 9.41 16.29 -7.71
CA ARG A 9 9.64 17.17 -6.55
C ARG A 9 8.44 18.05 -6.21
N GLN A 10 7.57 18.25 -7.17
CA GLN A 10 6.41 19.12 -7.07
C GLN A 10 5.14 18.34 -7.34
N LEU A 11 4.04 18.82 -6.75
CA LEU A 11 2.71 18.30 -7.04
C LEU A 11 2.36 18.59 -8.50
N MET A 12 1.94 17.57 -9.23
CA MET A 12 1.53 17.69 -10.62
C MET A 12 0.17 17.05 -10.84
N LEU A 13 -0.74 17.81 -11.46
CA LEU A 13 -1.98 17.28 -12.03
C LEU A 13 -1.77 17.11 -13.53
N GLU A 14 -2.00 15.91 -14.03
CA GLU A 14 -1.82 15.58 -15.45
C GLU A 14 -3.16 15.13 -16.07
N MET A 15 -3.43 15.64 -17.26
CA MET A 15 -4.56 15.22 -18.10
C MET A 15 -4.04 14.72 -19.44
N SER A 16 -4.32 13.46 -19.76
CA SER A 16 -4.02 12.89 -21.07
C SER A 16 -4.89 13.53 -22.16
N LEU A 17 -4.26 13.86 -23.28
CA LEU A 17 -4.88 14.43 -24.45
C LEU A 17 -4.92 13.39 -25.59
N PRO A 18 -5.90 13.45 -26.50
CA PRO A 18 -5.93 12.55 -27.66
C PRO A 18 -4.68 12.68 -28.57
N PRO A 19 -4.22 11.56 -29.16
CA PRO A 19 -4.67 10.19 -28.96
C PRO A 19 -4.25 9.64 -27.61
N MET A 20 -5.15 8.91 -26.93
CA MET A 20 -4.89 8.34 -25.62
C MET A 20 -4.31 6.94 -25.73
N ALA A 21 -3.44 6.57 -24.79
CA ALA A 21 -2.97 5.19 -24.66
C ALA A 21 -4.11 4.25 -24.29
N ALA A 22 -4.15 3.05 -24.88
CA ALA A 22 -5.21 2.09 -24.63
C ALA A 22 -5.12 1.50 -23.20
N ASP A 23 -3.90 1.16 -22.75
CA ASP A 23 -3.66 0.48 -21.48
C ASP A 23 -2.55 1.19 -20.69
N ALA A 24 -2.94 2.20 -19.93
CA ALA A 24 -2.02 2.85 -19.01
C ALA A 24 -2.13 2.24 -17.62
N SER A 25 -1.02 1.80 -17.06
CA SER A 25 -0.93 1.28 -15.69
C SER A 25 0.25 1.90 -14.95
N ALA A 26 0.09 2.02 -13.64
CA ALA A 26 1.15 2.51 -12.75
C ALA A 26 1.31 1.58 -11.54
N HIS A 27 2.46 1.66 -10.89
CA HIS A 27 2.76 1.02 -9.61
C HIS A 27 3.63 1.95 -8.77
N PHE A 28 3.76 1.64 -7.50
CA PHE A 28 4.53 2.40 -6.54
C PHE A 28 5.65 1.51 -5.98
N PRO A 29 6.86 1.50 -6.60
CA PRO A 29 7.93 0.56 -6.26
C PRO A 29 8.31 0.52 -4.79
N ASP A 30 8.34 1.68 -4.12
CA ASP A 30 8.72 1.81 -2.70
C ASP A 30 7.61 1.38 -1.73
N ILE A 31 6.37 1.18 -2.21
CA ILE A 31 5.21 0.88 -1.36
C ILE A 31 4.68 -0.54 -1.62
N ASP A 32 4.48 -0.87 -2.89
CA ASP A 32 4.00 -2.19 -3.34
C ASP A 32 4.48 -2.43 -4.79
N PRO A 33 5.68 -3.01 -4.99
CA PRO A 33 6.31 -3.13 -6.30
C PRO A 33 5.55 -4.03 -7.27
N ASP A 34 4.84 -5.03 -6.76
CA ASP A 34 4.17 -6.05 -7.58
C ASP A 34 2.76 -5.64 -8.01
N ARG A 35 2.18 -4.65 -7.33
CA ARG A 35 0.79 -4.26 -7.55
C ARG A 35 0.66 -3.14 -8.56
N ARG A 36 0.16 -3.49 -9.75
CA ARG A 36 -0.17 -2.52 -10.80
C ARG A 36 -1.61 -2.04 -10.67
N CYS A 37 -1.80 -0.74 -10.90
CA CYS A 37 -3.08 -0.07 -10.88
C CYS A 37 -3.37 0.53 -12.26
N PHE A 38 -4.64 0.55 -12.64
CA PHE A 38 -5.08 1.30 -13.81
C PHE A 38 -4.77 2.80 -13.62
N MET A 39 -4.29 3.45 -14.67
CA MET A 39 -4.06 4.87 -14.70
C MET A 39 -5.06 5.52 -15.67
N GLY A 40 -5.91 6.38 -15.11
CA GLY A 40 -6.92 7.10 -15.87
C GLY A 40 -6.36 8.24 -16.70
N THR A 41 -7.26 9.01 -17.32
CA THR A 41 -6.91 10.16 -18.17
C THR A 41 -6.65 11.44 -17.38
N LEU A 42 -7.07 11.51 -16.13
CA LEU A 42 -6.81 12.61 -15.20
C LEU A 42 -6.24 12.01 -13.91
N PHE A 43 -5.02 12.36 -13.58
CA PHE A 43 -4.28 11.76 -12.48
C PHE A 43 -3.29 12.74 -11.86
N VAL A 44 -2.83 12.42 -10.65
CA VAL A 44 -1.87 13.22 -9.90
C VAL A 44 -0.55 12.46 -9.74
N ARG A 45 0.55 13.20 -9.87
CA ARG A 45 1.87 12.79 -9.38
C ARG A 45 2.12 13.46 -8.05
N HIS A 46 2.15 12.63 -7.01
CA HIS A 46 2.41 13.08 -5.65
C HIS A 46 3.91 13.38 -5.47
N PRO A 47 4.29 14.51 -4.87
CA PRO A 47 5.70 14.83 -4.63
C PRO A 47 6.35 13.79 -3.72
N GLY A 48 7.60 13.44 -4.02
CA GLY A 48 8.40 12.51 -3.23
C GLY A 48 8.02 11.03 -3.37
N VAL A 49 7.03 10.68 -4.21
CA VAL A 49 6.62 9.29 -4.44
C VAL A 49 7.22 8.79 -5.76
N LEU A 50 7.92 7.65 -5.69
CA LEU A 50 8.39 6.96 -6.89
C LEU A 50 7.19 6.28 -7.58
N VAL A 51 6.96 6.63 -8.83
CA VAL A 51 5.89 6.05 -9.67
C VAL A 51 6.51 5.40 -10.89
N GLY A 52 6.29 4.10 -11.05
CA GLY A 52 6.56 3.38 -12.27
C GLY A 52 5.30 3.31 -13.12
N GLY A 53 5.41 3.67 -14.41
CA GLY A 53 4.29 3.62 -15.35
C GLY A 53 4.62 2.79 -16.58
N ARG A 54 3.56 2.19 -17.17
CA ARG A 54 3.64 1.45 -18.42
C ARG A 54 2.41 1.76 -19.26
N SER A 55 2.61 1.99 -20.57
CA SER A 55 1.50 2.11 -21.51
C SER A 55 1.82 1.42 -22.84
N GLU A 56 0.78 0.93 -23.51
CA GLU A 56 0.85 0.42 -24.88
C GLU A 56 0.39 1.51 -25.83
N GLY A 57 1.28 1.96 -26.75
CA GLY A 57 0.93 2.92 -27.79
C GLY A 57 1.81 4.15 -27.86
N GLY A 58 1.74 4.83 -29.00
CA GLY A 58 2.61 5.87 -29.53
C GLY A 58 2.84 7.13 -28.69
N GLN A 59 2.83 8.28 -29.36
CA GLN A 59 3.04 9.58 -28.68
C GLN A 59 1.90 9.86 -27.69
N ILE A 60 2.24 9.94 -26.41
CA ILE A 60 1.31 10.38 -25.37
C ILE A 60 1.48 11.88 -25.21
N ARG A 61 0.40 12.63 -25.38
CA ARG A 61 0.34 14.05 -25.05
C ARG A 61 -0.34 14.23 -23.71
N VAL A 62 0.28 15.01 -22.86
CA VAL A 62 -0.30 15.36 -21.55
C VAL A 62 -0.29 16.86 -21.35
N MET A 63 -1.38 17.39 -20.84
CA MET A 63 -1.41 18.70 -20.26
C MET A 63 -1.04 18.57 -18.77
N ARG A 64 -0.13 19.43 -18.33
CA ARG A 64 0.38 19.37 -16.96
C ARG A 64 0.16 20.69 -16.25
N CYS A 65 -0.40 20.61 -15.05
CA CYS A 65 -0.48 21.69 -14.11
C CYS A 65 0.51 21.41 -12.98
N VAL A 66 1.52 22.24 -12.84
CA VAL A 66 2.60 22.09 -11.85
C VAL A 66 2.38 23.11 -10.74
N PHE A 67 2.30 22.66 -9.51
CA PHE A 67 2.13 23.52 -8.35
C PHE A 67 3.51 23.82 -7.74
N ASP A 68 3.77 25.08 -7.44
CA ASP A 68 4.93 25.45 -6.64
C ASP A 68 4.87 24.79 -5.25
N LYS A 69 5.97 24.88 -4.51
CA LYS A 69 6.08 24.21 -3.21
C LYS A 69 5.00 24.66 -2.24
N GLN A 70 4.74 25.96 -2.16
CA GLN A 70 3.77 26.54 -1.20
C GLN A 70 2.34 26.07 -1.49
N ASN A 71 1.91 26.18 -2.74
CA ASN A 71 0.58 25.73 -3.18
C ASN A 71 0.46 24.20 -3.12
N GLY A 72 1.49 23.48 -3.52
CA GLY A 72 1.54 22.02 -3.45
C GLY A 72 1.43 21.50 -2.03
N ASP A 73 2.25 22.00 -1.11
CA ASP A 73 2.22 21.63 0.31
C ASP A 73 0.85 21.89 0.96
N SER A 74 0.17 22.97 0.56
CA SER A 74 -1.17 23.31 1.04
C SER A 74 -2.25 22.33 0.59
N ILE A 75 -2.06 21.63 -0.54
CA ILE A 75 -2.97 20.65 -1.11
C ILE A 75 -2.66 19.25 -0.56
N VAL A 76 -1.39 18.88 -0.56
CA VAL A 76 -0.92 17.54 -0.15
C VAL A 76 -1.17 17.27 1.33
N GLY A 77 -1.05 18.30 2.17
CA GLY A 77 -1.16 18.14 3.63
C GLY A 77 0.09 17.48 4.24
N ARG A 78 -0.02 17.13 5.53
CA ARG A 78 1.09 16.51 6.29
C ARG A 78 0.83 15.01 6.46
N GLY A 79 1.77 14.17 6.06
CA GLY A 79 1.73 12.72 6.27
C GLY A 79 2.31 11.95 5.09
N GLN A 80 2.71 10.71 5.35
CA GLN A 80 3.12 9.83 4.25
C GLN A 80 1.88 9.26 3.56
N PRO A 81 1.81 9.33 2.22
CA PRO A 81 0.69 8.80 1.47
C PRO A 81 0.67 7.28 1.53
N THR A 82 -0.52 6.72 1.61
CA THR A 82 -0.71 5.28 1.60
C THR A 82 -0.97 4.77 0.20
N PHE A 83 -0.85 3.47 0.01
CA PHE A 83 -1.19 2.85 -1.27
C PHE A 83 -2.62 3.18 -1.72
N GLY A 84 -3.62 3.06 -0.82
CA GLY A 84 -5.03 3.33 -1.14
C GLY A 84 -5.28 4.78 -1.53
N PHE A 85 -4.67 5.72 -0.84
CA PHE A 85 -4.72 7.13 -1.17
C PHE A 85 -4.11 7.41 -2.55
N LEU A 86 -2.90 6.92 -2.81
CA LEU A 86 -2.20 7.10 -4.10
C LEU A 86 -2.94 6.43 -5.26
N GLN A 87 -3.51 5.23 -5.04
CA GLN A 87 -4.34 4.56 -6.04
C GLN A 87 -5.55 5.41 -6.44
N GLY A 88 -6.18 6.08 -5.48
CA GLY A 88 -7.31 7.00 -5.74
C GLY A 88 -6.91 8.22 -6.58
N LEU A 89 -5.65 8.62 -6.55
CA LEU A 89 -5.11 9.74 -7.33
C LEU A 89 -4.69 9.35 -8.75
N LEU A 90 -4.63 8.06 -9.10
CA LEU A 90 -4.29 7.60 -10.45
C LEU A 90 -5.47 7.64 -11.44
N ASP A 91 -6.71 7.69 -10.97
CA ASP A 91 -7.92 7.80 -11.83
C ASP A 91 -8.92 8.76 -11.17
N ILE A 92 -8.72 10.04 -11.39
CA ILE A 92 -9.57 11.09 -10.81
C ILE A 92 -10.85 11.23 -11.64
N ARG A 93 -11.98 10.90 -11.02
CA ARG A 93 -13.32 11.03 -11.60
C ARG A 93 -14.02 12.26 -11.02
N ASN A 94 -13.55 13.45 -11.44
CA ASN A 94 -14.10 14.74 -11.05
C ASN A 94 -14.35 15.57 -12.31
N ASP A 95 -15.62 15.77 -12.66
CA ASP A 95 -16.03 16.46 -13.89
C ASP A 95 -15.69 17.96 -13.84
N ALA A 96 -15.78 18.58 -12.67
CA ALA A 96 -15.42 19.99 -12.51
C ALA A 96 -13.93 20.19 -12.79
N LEU A 97 -13.06 19.37 -12.18
CA LEU A 97 -11.62 19.43 -12.40
C LEU A 97 -11.24 19.15 -13.85
N ARG A 98 -11.91 18.17 -14.47
CA ARG A 98 -11.71 17.84 -15.90
C ARG A 98 -12.13 19.02 -16.80
N SER A 99 -13.23 19.69 -16.50
CA SER A 99 -13.71 20.85 -17.25
C SER A 99 -12.77 22.03 -17.13
N LEU A 100 -12.25 22.32 -15.94
CA LEU A 100 -11.26 23.37 -15.70
C LEU A 100 -9.95 23.09 -16.47
N MET A 101 -9.46 21.85 -16.48
CA MET A 101 -8.28 21.46 -17.26
C MET A 101 -8.52 21.63 -18.77
N ARG A 102 -9.72 21.31 -19.27
CA ARG A 102 -10.05 21.55 -20.69
C ARG A 102 -10.12 23.02 -21.03
N LEU A 103 -10.68 23.85 -20.15
CA LEU A 103 -10.70 25.30 -20.32
C LEU A 103 -9.26 25.87 -20.36
N ALA A 104 -8.42 25.48 -19.39
CA ALA A 104 -7.03 25.88 -19.37
C ALA A 104 -6.26 25.42 -20.64
N HIS A 105 -6.52 24.20 -21.12
CA HIS A 105 -5.95 23.72 -22.39
C HIS A 105 -6.36 24.61 -23.58
N ARG A 106 -7.64 24.98 -23.66
CA ARG A 106 -8.15 25.85 -24.70
C ARG A 106 -7.49 27.23 -24.67
N GLU A 107 -7.32 27.82 -23.49
CA GLU A 107 -6.64 29.12 -23.34
C GLU A 107 -5.15 29.05 -23.72
N LEU A 108 -4.48 27.91 -23.46
CA LEU A 108 -3.08 27.70 -23.87
C LEU A 108 -2.91 27.56 -25.38
N VAL A 109 -3.84 26.87 -26.04
CA VAL A 109 -3.77 26.60 -27.49
C VAL A 109 -4.28 27.76 -28.32
N ASN A 110 -5.37 28.43 -27.89
CA ASN A 110 -6.01 29.54 -28.57
C ASN A 110 -6.28 30.68 -27.59
N PRO A 111 -5.27 31.45 -27.21
CA PRO A 111 -5.46 32.59 -26.31
C PRO A 111 -6.29 33.68 -27.01
N ILE A 112 -7.51 33.95 -26.48
CA ILE A 112 -8.43 34.94 -27.03
C ILE A 112 -7.92 36.35 -26.77
N ASP A 113 -7.47 36.61 -25.53
CA ASP A 113 -7.03 37.95 -25.13
C ASP A 113 -5.61 38.00 -24.52
N ARG A 114 -4.87 36.90 -24.51
CA ARG A 114 -3.57 36.78 -23.81
C ARG A 114 -3.62 37.30 -22.36
N SER A 115 -4.77 37.16 -21.71
CA SER A 115 -4.98 37.66 -20.37
C SER A 115 -4.35 36.71 -19.35
N PRO A 116 -3.27 37.10 -18.65
CA PRO A 116 -2.71 36.33 -17.54
C PRO A 116 -3.76 36.01 -16.47
N SER A 117 -4.71 36.92 -16.27
CA SER A 117 -5.77 36.79 -15.25
C SER A 117 -6.70 35.61 -15.48
N ALA A 118 -6.96 35.22 -16.73
CA ALA A 118 -7.80 34.05 -17.02
C ALA A 118 -7.10 32.76 -16.60
N MET A 119 -5.82 32.63 -16.91
CA MET A 119 -5.01 31.47 -16.50
C MET A 119 -4.81 31.41 -14.98
N GLU A 120 -4.58 32.55 -14.33
CA GLU A 120 -4.46 32.64 -12.86
C GLU A 120 -5.78 32.20 -12.18
N ALA A 121 -6.91 32.68 -12.67
CA ALA A 121 -8.22 32.29 -12.15
C ALA A 121 -8.49 30.78 -12.34
N LEU A 122 -8.19 30.24 -13.52
CA LEU A 122 -8.32 28.80 -13.80
C LEU A 122 -7.40 27.98 -12.90
N PHE A 123 -6.15 28.42 -12.72
CA PHE A 123 -5.20 27.76 -11.85
C PHE A 123 -5.68 27.75 -10.38
N ALA A 124 -6.21 28.86 -9.89
CA ALA A 124 -6.77 28.96 -8.53
C ALA A 124 -7.96 28.00 -8.35
N LEU A 125 -8.87 27.93 -9.33
CA LEU A 125 -9.99 26.99 -9.29
C LEU A 125 -9.54 25.52 -9.35
N VAL A 126 -8.54 25.21 -10.18
CA VAL A 126 -7.93 23.87 -10.23
C VAL A 126 -7.33 23.49 -8.87
N ALA A 127 -6.63 24.43 -8.20
CA ALA A 127 -6.08 24.20 -6.87
C ALA A 127 -7.15 23.90 -5.82
N VAL A 128 -8.28 24.64 -5.85
CA VAL A 128 -9.41 24.41 -4.94
C VAL A 128 -10.04 23.03 -5.19
N GLU A 129 -10.34 22.69 -6.43
CA GLU A 129 -10.93 21.39 -6.78
C GLU A 129 -9.97 20.23 -6.49
N LEU A 130 -8.68 20.41 -6.76
CA LEU A 130 -7.68 19.40 -6.45
C LEU A 130 -7.59 19.14 -4.94
N ARG A 131 -7.65 20.19 -4.11
CA ARG A 131 -7.72 20.04 -2.64
C ARG A 131 -8.94 19.24 -2.20
N ARG A 132 -10.10 19.45 -2.83
CA ARG A 132 -11.31 18.62 -2.56
C ARG A 132 -11.09 17.16 -2.90
N VAL A 133 -10.44 16.88 -4.03
CA VAL A 133 -10.07 15.52 -4.43
C VAL A 133 -9.15 14.87 -3.39
N PHE A 134 -8.13 15.59 -2.92
CA PHE A 134 -7.21 15.09 -1.90
C PHE A 134 -7.93 14.81 -0.56
N ASN A 135 -8.77 15.74 -0.11
CA ASN A 135 -9.55 15.54 1.12
C ASN A 135 -10.50 14.34 1.00
N HIS A 136 -11.14 14.16 -0.15
CA HIS A 136 -12.01 13.02 -0.40
C HIS A 136 -11.22 11.70 -0.44
N ALA A 137 -10.09 11.66 -1.12
CA ALA A 137 -9.21 10.50 -1.17
C ALA A 137 -8.67 10.13 0.22
N ALA A 138 -8.27 11.11 1.02
CA ALA A 138 -7.83 10.90 2.40
C ALA A 138 -8.96 10.37 3.30
N ALA A 139 -10.17 10.92 3.18
CA ALA A 139 -11.34 10.45 3.92
C ALA A 139 -11.72 9.01 3.51
N ALA A 140 -11.68 8.70 2.22
CA ALA A 140 -11.95 7.36 1.70
C ALA A 140 -10.88 6.35 2.17
N ASP A 141 -9.61 6.73 2.19
CA ASP A 141 -8.51 5.92 2.70
C ASP A 141 -8.66 5.67 4.21
N THR A 142 -8.99 6.70 4.98
CA THR A 142 -9.25 6.57 6.42
C THR A 142 -10.46 5.68 6.70
N ALA A 143 -11.55 5.84 5.97
CA ALA A 143 -12.74 4.99 6.07
C ALA A 143 -12.48 3.55 5.58
N SER A 144 -11.45 3.36 4.75
CA SER A 144 -11.03 2.06 4.21
C SER A 144 -10.09 1.28 5.12
N ARG A 145 -9.67 1.84 6.26
CA ARG A 145 -8.78 1.19 7.24
C ARG A 145 -9.54 0.73 8.45
N LEU A 146 -9.02 -0.32 9.09
CA LEU A 146 -9.45 -0.67 10.44
C LEU A 146 -9.17 0.49 11.38
N ALA A 147 -10.14 0.85 12.19
CA ALA A 147 -9.91 1.80 13.28
C ALA A 147 -8.82 1.26 14.22
N PRO A 148 -8.01 2.12 14.87
CA PRO A 148 -6.94 1.67 15.76
C PRO A 148 -7.39 0.68 16.84
N TRP A 149 -8.60 0.85 17.39
CA TRP A 149 -9.17 -0.06 18.37
C TRP A 149 -9.56 -1.42 17.77
N GLN A 150 -10.03 -1.47 16.51
CA GLN A 150 -10.34 -2.71 15.79
C GLN A 150 -9.07 -3.51 15.53
N PHE A 151 -8.03 -2.85 15.02
CA PHE A 151 -6.75 -3.51 14.79
C PHE A 151 -6.14 -4.04 16.08
N ARG A 152 -6.20 -3.26 17.15
CA ARG A 152 -5.76 -3.70 18.50
C ARG A 152 -6.49 -4.96 18.93
N ARG A 153 -7.82 -4.99 18.84
CA ARG A 153 -8.63 -6.17 19.18
C ARG A 153 -8.28 -7.40 18.34
N VAL A 154 -8.07 -7.20 17.03
CA VAL A 154 -7.65 -8.29 16.14
C VAL A 154 -6.29 -8.85 16.59
N ARG A 155 -5.34 -7.99 16.89
CA ARG A 155 -4.01 -8.39 17.34
C ARG A 155 -4.06 -9.09 18.68
N GLU A 156 -4.72 -8.54 19.67
CA GLU A 156 -4.91 -9.14 21.01
C GLU A 156 -5.54 -10.52 20.90
N ARG A 157 -6.53 -10.71 20.00
CA ARG A 157 -7.17 -12.01 19.80
C ARG A 157 -6.24 -13.04 19.13
N ILE A 158 -5.35 -12.61 18.22
CA ILE A 158 -4.35 -13.48 17.60
C ILE A 158 -3.26 -13.85 18.60
N GLU A 159 -2.88 -12.93 19.49
CA GLU A 159 -1.83 -13.10 20.49
C GLU A 159 -2.33 -13.84 21.77
N ALA A 160 -3.63 -14.02 21.91
CA ALA A 160 -4.21 -14.70 23.09
C ALA A 160 -3.85 -16.19 23.14
N GLU A 161 -3.69 -16.73 24.35
CA GLU A 161 -3.55 -18.18 24.62
C GLU A 161 -4.88 -18.95 24.40
N ALA A 162 -5.33 -18.96 23.15
CA ALA A 162 -6.58 -19.58 22.73
C ALA A 162 -6.43 -20.13 21.31
N PRO A 163 -7.31 -21.02 20.84
CA PRO A 163 -7.24 -21.49 19.46
C PRO A 163 -7.19 -20.33 18.46
N MET A 164 -6.35 -20.46 17.42
CA MET A 164 -6.18 -19.41 16.42
C MET A 164 -7.51 -19.02 15.81
N PRO A 165 -7.83 -17.70 15.79
CA PRO A 165 -9.10 -17.23 15.26
C PRO A 165 -9.14 -17.36 13.73
N ASN A 166 -10.32 -17.58 13.20
CA ASN A 166 -10.57 -17.44 11.77
C ASN A 166 -10.99 -16.00 11.42
N ALA A 167 -11.04 -15.70 10.12
CA ALA A 167 -11.35 -14.35 9.64
C ALA A 167 -12.80 -13.91 10.01
N ALA A 168 -13.73 -14.86 10.13
CA ALA A 168 -15.12 -14.55 10.49
C ALA A 168 -15.22 -14.13 11.97
N GLU A 169 -14.52 -14.83 12.87
CA GLU A 169 -14.43 -14.45 14.28
C GLU A 169 -13.81 -13.05 14.46
N LEU A 170 -12.70 -12.77 13.75
CA LEU A 170 -12.05 -11.46 13.81
C LEU A 170 -12.95 -10.33 13.26
N ALA A 171 -13.71 -10.62 12.22
CA ALA A 171 -14.67 -9.67 11.67
C ALA A 171 -15.80 -9.38 12.65
N ALA A 172 -16.35 -10.43 13.30
CA ALA A 172 -17.38 -10.30 14.32
C ALA A 172 -16.90 -9.48 15.53
N LEU A 173 -15.66 -9.70 16.00
CA LEU A 173 -15.04 -8.90 17.06
C LEU A 173 -14.97 -7.39 16.73
N CYS A 174 -14.83 -7.07 15.44
CA CYS A 174 -14.77 -5.69 14.96
C CYS A 174 -16.13 -5.10 14.59
N GLY A 175 -17.21 -5.90 14.64
CA GLY A 175 -18.55 -5.47 14.21
C GLY A 175 -18.67 -5.20 12.72
N ILE A 176 -17.86 -5.88 11.87
CA ILE A 176 -17.82 -5.69 10.43
C ILE A 176 -17.93 -7.02 9.69
N SER A 177 -18.23 -6.97 8.38
CA SER A 177 -18.25 -8.18 7.56
C SER A 177 -16.81 -8.70 7.29
N THR A 178 -16.66 -10.00 7.04
CA THR A 178 -15.38 -10.63 6.69
C THR A 178 -14.75 -9.97 5.44
N ARG A 179 -15.57 -9.63 4.44
CA ARG A 179 -15.10 -8.92 3.23
C ARG A 179 -14.52 -7.54 3.59
N HIS A 180 -15.16 -6.83 4.51
CA HIS A 180 -14.73 -5.52 4.97
C HIS A 180 -13.42 -5.64 5.76
N LEU A 181 -13.34 -6.62 6.68
CA LEU A 181 -12.11 -6.92 7.41
C LEU A 181 -10.95 -7.19 6.46
N HIS A 182 -11.10 -8.10 5.48
CA HIS A 182 -10.03 -8.41 4.55
C HIS A 182 -9.51 -7.18 3.80
N ARG A 183 -10.41 -6.36 3.26
CA ARG A 183 -10.04 -5.15 2.52
C ARG A 183 -9.28 -4.17 3.41
N GLN A 184 -9.82 -3.87 4.60
CA GLN A 184 -9.24 -2.89 5.51
C GLN A 184 -7.94 -3.40 6.15
N PHE A 185 -7.86 -4.69 6.43
CA PHE A 185 -6.68 -5.30 7.01
C PHE A 185 -5.49 -5.27 6.04
N ILE A 186 -5.73 -5.60 4.76
CA ILE A 186 -4.71 -5.47 3.71
C ILE A 186 -4.29 -4.02 3.53
N ALA A 187 -5.24 -3.07 3.51
CA ALA A 187 -4.93 -1.65 3.39
C ALA A 187 -4.05 -1.14 4.55
N LEU A 188 -4.22 -1.70 5.76
CA LEU A 188 -3.45 -1.29 6.93
C LEU A 188 -2.10 -1.99 7.05
N THR A 189 -2.04 -3.31 6.76
CA THR A 189 -0.88 -4.16 7.08
C THR A 189 -0.09 -4.62 5.85
N GLY A 190 -0.62 -4.40 4.64
CA GLY A 190 -0.07 -4.95 3.40
C GLY A 190 -0.24 -6.47 3.27
N LYS A 191 -0.85 -7.16 4.26
CA LYS A 191 -0.98 -8.62 4.32
C LYS A 191 -2.44 -9.04 4.43
N THR A 192 -2.77 -10.23 3.92
CA THR A 192 -4.06 -10.85 4.24
C THR A 192 -4.08 -11.27 5.71
N VAL A 193 -5.28 -11.37 6.29
CA VAL A 193 -5.46 -11.86 7.67
C VAL A 193 -4.78 -13.22 7.87
N SER A 194 -4.97 -14.16 6.92
CA SER A 194 -4.35 -15.49 7.00
C SER A 194 -2.82 -15.44 6.92
N ALA A 195 -2.25 -14.56 6.08
CA ALA A 195 -0.81 -14.39 5.99
C ALA A 195 -0.22 -13.76 7.27
N TYR A 196 -0.96 -12.86 7.90
CA TYR A 196 -0.57 -12.24 9.17
C TYR A 196 -0.58 -13.27 10.30
N ILE A 197 -1.65 -14.05 10.43
CA ILE A 197 -1.75 -15.16 11.40
C ILE A 197 -0.61 -16.17 11.17
N SER A 198 -0.39 -16.60 9.92
CA SER A 198 0.69 -17.54 9.61
C SER A 198 2.08 -17.00 9.97
N ALA A 199 2.33 -15.71 9.75
CA ALA A 199 3.58 -15.08 10.15
C ALA A 199 3.75 -15.09 11.68
N TYR A 200 2.70 -14.74 12.43
CA TYR A 200 2.70 -14.81 13.90
C TYR A 200 2.97 -16.24 14.41
N GLN A 201 2.27 -17.23 13.84
CA GLN A 201 2.46 -18.65 14.19
C GLN A 201 3.91 -19.11 13.95
N VAL A 202 4.53 -18.67 12.85
CA VAL A 202 5.94 -19.00 12.56
C VAL A 202 6.87 -18.34 13.57
N GLU A 203 6.65 -17.09 13.96
CA GLU A 203 7.46 -16.42 14.98
C GLU A 203 7.35 -17.13 16.33
N GLN A 204 6.14 -17.54 16.74
CA GLN A 204 5.96 -18.36 17.96
C GLN A 204 6.70 -19.70 17.85
N ALA A 205 6.59 -20.37 16.69
CA ALA A 205 7.29 -21.64 16.46
C ALA A 205 8.81 -21.50 16.57
N LYS A 206 9.41 -20.39 16.13
CA LYS A 206 10.87 -20.13 16.30
C LYS A 206 11.26 -20.13 17.77
N LEU A 207 10.44 -19.51 18.63
CA LEU A 207 10.69 -19.48 20.07
C LEU A 207 10.66 -20.90 20.70
N TRP A 208 9.71 -21.72 20.28
CA TRP A 208 9.61 -23.11 20.76
C TRP A 208 10.70 -24.01 20.18
N LEU A 209 11.11 -23.79 18.92
CA LEU A 209 12.20 -24.55 18.29
C LEU A 209 13.57 -24.27 18.91
N ALA A 210 13.77 -23.07 19.41
CA ALA A 210 15.00 -22.73 20.15
C ALA A 210 15.13 -23.49 21.48
N ARG A 211 14.02 -24.02 22.03
CA ARG A 211 14.00 -24.92 23.18
C ARG A 211 14.16 -26.34 22.66
N ALA A 212 15.37 -26.92 22.84
CA ALA A 212 15.77 -28.18 22.19
C ALA A 212 14.94 -29.43 22.55
N ASP A 213 14.22 -29.42 23.64
CA ASP A 213 13.53 -30.55 24.28
C ASP A 213 12.10 -30.80 23.78
N MET A 214 11.47 -29.86 23.07
CA MET A 214 10.08 -29.96 22.67
C MET A 214 9.90 -30.78 21.36
N PRO A 215 9.06 -31.85 21.35
CA PRO A 215 8.77 -32.63 20.14
C PRO A 215 8.18 -31.75 19.02
N MET A 216 8.51 -32.04 17.74
CA MET A 216 8.04 -31.27 16.58
C MET A 216 6.52 -31.18 16.48
N LYS A 217 5.82 -32.25 16.86
CA LYS A 217 4.35 -32.27 16.89
C LYS A 217 3.82 -31.26 17.89
N GLN A 218 4.40 -31.22 19.08
CA GLN A 218 4.01 -30.28 20.13
C GLN A 218 4.34 -28.84 19.75
N VAL A 219 5.48 -28.57 19.10
CA VAL A 219 5.78 -27.25 18.55
C VAL A 219 4.72 -26.80 17.56
N ALA A 220 4.30 -27.67 16.63
CA ALA A 220 3.27 -27.33 15.67
C ALA A 220 1.93 -27.01 16.35
N GLU A 221 1.54 -27.79 17.33
CA GLU A 221 0.31 -27.61 18.12
C GLU A 221 0.35 -26.31 18.93
N GLN A 222 1.45 -26.04 19.66
CA GLN A 222 1.64 -24.81 20.42
C GLN A 222 1.66 -23.55 19.54
N ALA A 223 2.21 -23.67 18.34
CA ALA A 223 2.18 -22.60 17.34
C ALA A 223 0.80 -22.44 16.67
N GLY A 224 -0.19 -23.26 17.04
CA GLY A 224 -1.57 -23.16 16.53
C GLY A 224 -1.80 -23.78 15.16
N PHE A 225 -0.96 -24.73 14.72
CA PHE A 225 -1.16 -25.47 13.49
C PHE A 225 -1.92 -26.78 13.76
N SER A 226 -3.02 -26.99 13.02
CA SER A 226 -3.80 -28.22 13.11
C SER A 226 -3.08 -29.46 12.54
N HIS A 227 -2.12 -29.24 11.62
CA HIS A 227 -1.42 -30.35 10.94
C HIS A 227 0.07 -30.03 10.76
N GLY A 228 0.94 -30.99 11.07
CA GLY A 228 2.40 -30.86 10.95
C GLY A 228 2.88 -30.51 9.54
N ASN A 229 2.21 -31.01 8.50
CA ASN A 229 2.55 -30.68 7.09
C ASN A 229 2.27 -29.19 6.77
N SER A 230 1.18 -28.64 7.29
CA SER A 230 0.85 -27.22 7.14
C SER A 230 1.87 -26.34 7.85
N PHE A 231 2.28 -26.76 9.05
CA PHE A 231 3.37 -26.15 9.80
C PHE A 231 4.67 -26.14 9.02
N ALA A 232 5.14 -27.31 8.57
CA ALA A 232 6.41 -27.40 7.85
C ALA A 232 6.46 -26.54 6.58
N ARG A 233 5.35 -26.50 5.81
CA ARG A 233 5.23 -25.68 4.60
C ARG A 233 5.22 -24.16 4.92
N ALA A 234 4.45 -23.75 5.92
CA ALA A 234 4.39 -22.35 6.33
C ALA A 234 5.74 -21.87 6.86
N PHE A 235 6.36 -22.67 7.71
CA PHE A 235 7.66 -22.37 8.30
C PHE A 235 8.77 -22.25 7.22
N ARG A 236 8.86 -23.22 6.31
CA ARG A 236 9.85 -23.19 5.21
C ARG A 236 9.63 -22.00 4.27
N ARG A 237 8.39 -21.67 3.96
CA ARG A 237 8.06 -20.50 3.12
C ARG A 237 8.51 -19.20 3.77
N ALA A 238 8.37 -19.09 5.10
CA ALA A 238 8.69 -17.87 5.83
C ALA A 238 10.18 -17.73 6.17
N THR A 239 10.90 -18.86 6.38
CA THR A 239 12.29 -18.85 6.88
C THR A 239 13.32 -19.39 5.89
N GLY A 240 12.89 -20.02 4.80
CA GLY A 240 13.74 -20.75 3.86
C GLY A 240 14.22 -22.12 4.37
N LEU A 241 13.99 -22.45 5.65
CA LEU A 241 14.44 -23.68 6.31
C LEU A 241 13.27 -24.53 6.76
N SER A 242 13.46 -25.85 6.82
CA SER A 242 12.51 -26.70 7.54
C SER A 242 12.62 -26.47 9.06
N PRO A 243 11.56 -26.76 9.86
CA PRO A 243 11.61 -26.66 11.32
C PRO A 243 12.76 -27.46 11.94
N ARG A 244 13.11 -28.63 11.38
CA ARG A 244 14.23 -29.47 11.86
C ARG A 244 15.58 -28.81 11.59
N GLU A 245 15.82 -28.30 10.38
CA GLU A 245 17.04 -27.57 10.03
C GLU A 245 17.21 -26.31 10.89
N PHE A 246 16.12 -25.59 11.13
CA PHE A 246 16.14 -24.42 12.00
C PHE A 246 16.55 -24.79 13.44
N ARG A 247 15.96 -25.83 14.01
CA ARG A 247 16.35 -26.35 15.35
C ARG A 247 17.82 -26.72 15.43
N GLN A 248 18.32 -27.48 14.45
CA GLN A 248 19.72 -27.89 14.41
C GLN A 248 20.67 -26.69 14.41
N ARG A 249 20.34 -25.65 13.62
CA ARG A 249 21.15 -24.43 13.58
C ARG A 249 21.08 -23.65 14.91
N ALA A 250 19.91 -23.55 15.49
CA ALA A 250 19.73 -22.88 16.78
C ALA A 250 20.52 -23.59 17.89
N SER A 251 20.50 -24.92 17.93
CA SER A 251 21.25 -25.72 18.90
C SER A 251 22.77 -25.61 18.68
N ALA A 252 23.24 -25.57 17.43
CA ALA A 252 24.66 -25.38 17.11
C ALA A 252 25.19 -24.02 17.55
N ILE A 253 24.39 -22.95 17.43
CA ILE A 253 24.74 -21.60 17.88
C ILE A 253 24.81 -21.57 19.41
N ALA A 254 23.87 -22.20 20.10
CA ALA A 254 23.85 -22.27 21.56
C ALA A 254 25.08 -23.05 22.12
N ALA A 255 25.46 -24.14 21.48
CA ALA A 255 26.63 -24.95 21.87
C ALA A 255 27.97 -24.25 21.56
N GLY A 256 28.06 -23.48 20.48
CA GLY A 256 29.29 -22.73 20.12
C GLY A 256 29.49 -21.43 20.91
N GLY A 257 28.50 -20.98 21.68
CA GLY A 257 28.61 -19.78 22.55
C GLY A 257 29.25 -20.05 23.92
N GLU A 258 29.41 -21.30 24.35
CA GLU A 258 29.97 -21.66 25.65
C GLU A 258 31.51 -21.83 25.64
N GLU A 259 32.16 -21.86 24.49
CA GLU A 259 33.62 -22.08 24.42
C GLU A 259 34.53 -20.83 24.48
N THR A 260 33.98 -19.62 24.70
CA THR A 260 34.82 -18.39 24.69
C THR A 260 34.81 -17.67 26.04
N SER A 261 34.77 -18.41 27.15
CA SER A 261 34.97 -17.80 28.47
C SER A 261 35.81 -18.67 29.41
N VAL A 262 37.04 -19.02 29.01
CA VAL A 262 38.13 -19.38 29.95
C VAL A 262 39.47 -19.13 29.25
N ARG A 263 40.06 -17.94 29.43
CA ARG A 263 41.48 -17.76 29.75
C ARG A 263 41.78 -16.31 30.04
#